data_5e581997a131f5f0cb9d1ef43e713c54
#
_entry.id   5e581997a131f5f0cb9d1ef43e713c54
#
_cell.length_a   1.000
_cell.length_b   1.000
_cell.length_c   1.000
_cell.angle_alpha   90.00
_cell.angle_beta   90.00
_cell.angle_gamma   90.00
#
_symmetry.space_group_name_H-M   'P 1'
#
loop_
_entity.id
_entity.type
_entity.pdbx_description
1 polymer ?
#
loop_
_entity_poly.entity_id
_entity_poly.type
_entity_poly.pdbx_seq_one_letter_code
_entity_poly.pdbx_strand_id
1 'polypeptide(L)'
;MFKKFLSALLVSSLWLSGAAMAQTKQIKVGVIFDMSGPLAAGGSNASYLGTKYAIDLINERGGVEGHRIVPIYVDAQSKTEVAINETERLLNQEKVDVIMGVFSSAQCVPMAQRVDQAKKFMWANVCVSSAVFKDKNLRNVFRAQVHSDQMGEASCRFLGENSKAKLGKEVKDLKVAIIYEDGPYGAGVASGNDLVCKQLGMQVVLKEGYAATSPDLSPLVTKLRRARPDVILHTGYNPDITLFLRQAKEQGLKWDALIGHGAGHGQFDKLFATFKDDANLIMNVDPVAAQLLDPKTLRPGMGALTAEMIKRYKAEVKADEIPTHVSMGFNQTWILLSDVM
;
A
#
# COMPACT_ATOMS: atom_id res chain seq x y z
N MET A 1 -18.08 45.72 -84.37
CA MET A 1 -17.82 44.31 -84.29
C MET A 1 -17.00 44.06 -83.03
N PHE A 2 -17.69 43.84 -81.91
CA PHE A 2 -17.00 43.60 -80.63
C PHE A 2 -17.40 42.23 -80.10
N LYS A 3 -16.47 41.33 -80.01
CA LYS A 3 -16.62 40.02 -79.33
C LYS A 3 -16.39 40.24 -77.85
N LYS A 4 -17.40 39.99 -77.04
CA LYS A 4 -17.29 39.95 -75.60
C LYS A 4 -16.80 38.57 -75.16
N PHE A 5 -15.61 38.50 -74.55
CA PHE A 5 -15.11 37.37 -73.86
C PHE A 5 -15.66 37.41 -72.42
N LEU A 6 -16.44 36.41 -72.02
CA LEU A 6 -16.91 36.21 -70.68
C LEU A 6 -15.94 35.26 -69.99
N SER A 7 -15.11 35.80 -69.12
CA SER A 7 -14.24 34.99 -68.23
C SER A 7 -15.02 34.54 -67.04
N ALA A 8 -15.29 33.24 -66.93
CA ALA A 8 -15.85 32.62 -65.76
C ALA A 8 -14.76 32.45 -64.70
N LEU A 9 -14.83 33.20 -63.61
CA LEU A 9 -14.02 32.95 -62.39
C LEU A 9 -14.61 31.79 -61.62
N LEU A 10 -13.95 30.63 -61.68
CA LEU A 10 -14.21 29.52 -60.75
C LEU A 10 -13.57 29.88 -59.40
N VAL A 11 -14.40 30.24 -58.45
CA VAL A 11 -14.00 30.35 -57.03
C VAL A 11 -14.00 28.93 -56.48
N SER A 12 -12.84 28.29 -56.46
CA SER A 12 -12.61 27.05 -55.73
C SER A 12 -12.53 27.39 -54.25
N SER A 13 -13.64 27.25 -53.53
CA SER A 13 -13.69 27.24 -52.05
C SER A 13 -12.95 26.01 -51.53
N LEU A 14 -11.67 26.16 -51.19
CA LEU A 14 -10.96 25.19 -50.36
C LEU A 14 -11.63 25.16 -48.99
N TRP A 15 -12.46 24.14 -48.77
CA TRP A 15 -12.85 23.73 -47.43
C TRP A 15 -11.61 23.23 -46.73
N LEU A 16 -10.89 24.08 -46.01
CA LEU A 16 -9.99 23.66 -44.96
C LEU A 16 -10.86 23.04 -43.87
N SER A 17 -11.08 21.74 -43.97
CA SER A 17 -11.52 20.93 -42.84
C SER A 17 -10.42 20.99 -41.78
N GLY A 18 -10.43 22.04 -40.99
CA GLY A 18 -9.69 22.06 -39.75
C GLY A 18 -10.23 20.89 -38.89
N ALA A 19 -9.52 19.76 -38.96
CA ALA A 19 -9.66 18.76 -37.94
C ALA A 19 -9.36 19.48 -36.61
N ALA A 20 -10.41 19.97 -35.97
CA ALA A 20 -10.32 20.35 -34.54
C ALA A 20 -9.81 19.09 -33.85
N MET A 21 -8.53 19.05 -33.57
CA MET A 21 -7.95 18.06 -32.66
C MET A 21 -8.74 18.28 -31.39
N ALA A 22 -9.75 17.43 -31.18
CA ALA A 22 -10.50 17.41 -29.95
C ALA A 22 -9.43 17.26 -28.87
N GLN A 23 -9.22 18.34 -28.12
CA GLN A 23 -8.27 18.36 -27.01
C GLN A 23 -8.74 17.23 -26.10
N THR A 24 -7.99 16.12 -26.11
CA THR A 24 -8.34 14.93 -25.34
C THR A 24 -8.44 15.42 -23.90
N LYS A 25 -9.63 15.36 -23.36
CA LYS A 25 -9.85 15.75 -21.96
C LYS A 25 -8.87 14.92 -21.11
N GLN A 26 -8.24 15.53 -20.15
CA GLN A 26 -7.18 14.92 -19.35
C GLN A 26 -7.57 14.96 -17.87
N ILE A 27 -7.24 13.89 -17.15
CA ILE A 27 -7.30 13.85 -15.70
C ILE A 27 -5.85 13.80 -15.21
N LYS A 28 -5.41 14.83 -14.51
CA LYS A 28 -4.07 14.89 -13.93
C LYS A 28 -4.07 14.19 -12.58
N VAL A 29 -3.22 13.18 -12.43
CA VAL A 29 -3.10 12.39 -11.21
C VAL A 29 -1.70 12.51 -10.63
N GLY A 30 -1.58 13.10 -9.46
CA GLY A 30 -0.34 13.07 -8.68
C GLY A 30 -0.20 11.72 -7.98
N VAL A 31 0.86 10.99 -8.28
CA VAL A 31 1.13 9.65 -7.76
C VAL A 31 2.37 9.70 -6.87
N ILE A 32 2.18 9.55 -5.56
CA ILE A 32 3.26 9.69 -4.57
C ILE A 32 3.55 8.34 -3.93
N PHE A 33 4.79 7.86 -4.07
CA PHE A 33 5.32 6.68 -3.40
C PHE A 33 6.79 6.89 -3.02
N ASP A 34 7.31 6.05 -2.15
CA ASP A 34 8.75 5.99 -1.88
C ASP A 34 9.40 5.10 -2.93
N MET A 35 10.00 5.70 -3.94
CA MET A 35 10.77 5.00 -4.98
C MET A 35 12.25 4.86 -4.57
N SER A 36 12.67 5.61 -3.57
CA SER A 36 13.98 5.53 -2.94
C SER A 36 13.89 5.53 -1.40
N GLY A 37 15.02 5.25 -0.74
CA GLY A 37 15.09 5.16 0.71
C GLY A 37 14.59 3.83 1.29
N PRO A 38 14.53 3.69 2.62
CA PRO A 38 14.27 2.42 3.31
C PRO A 38 12.90 1.80 2.99
N LEU A 39 11.87 2.61 2.75
CA LEU A 39 10.52 2.12 2.47
C LEU A 39 10.34 1.63 1.04
N ALA A 40 11.21 2.02 0.11
CA ALA A 40 11.13 1.59 -1.28
C ALA A 40 11.19 0.06 -1.39
N ALA A 41 12.22 -0.55 -0.81
CA ALA A 41 12.40 -2.01 -0.80
C ALA A 41 11.35 -2.75 0.04
N GLY A 42 10.68 -2.03 0.97
CA GLY A 42 9.68 -2.58 1.89
C GLY A 42 8.30 -2.78 1.29
N GLY A 43 8.07 -2.41 0.03
CA GLY A 43 6.78 -2.56 -0.64
C GLY A 43 6.29 -1.30 -1.36
N SER A 44 6.82 -0.12 -1.05
CA SER A 44 6.38 1.13 -1.66
C SER A 44 6.66 1.16 -3.17
N ASN A 45 7.86 0.78 -3.60
CA ASN A 45 8.19 0.69 -5.02
C ASN A 45 7.36 -0.37 -5.76
N ALA A 46 7.06 -1.49 -5.11
CA ALA A 46 6.16 -2.50 -5.67
C ALA A 46 4.74 -1.95 -5.88
N SER A 47 4.21 -1.17 -4.92
CA SER A 47 2.92 -0.50 -5.05
C SER A 47 2.93 0.56 -6.16
N TYR A 48 4.01 1.31 -6.29
CA TYR A 48 4.22 2.26 -7.39
C TYR A 48 4.13 1.56 -8.74
N LEU A 49 4.85 0.45 -8.93
CA LEU A 49 4.83 -0.31 -10.18
C LEU A 49 3.43 -0.82 -10.51
N GLY A 50 2.72 -1.37 -9.52
CA GLY A 50 1.34 -1.80 -9.71
C GLY A 50 0.42 -0.64 -10.12
N THR A 51 0.54 0.51 -9.48
CA THR A 51 -0.21 1.72 -9.83
C THR A 51 0.10 2.18 -11.26
N LYS A 52 1.38 2.21 -11.63
CA LYS A 52 1.83 2.54 -12.99
C LYS A 52 1.19 1.60 -14.03
N TYR A 53 1.24 0.30 -13.81
CA TYR A 53 0.68 -0.68 -14.76
C TYR A 53 -0.84 -0.54 -14.91
N ALA A 54 -1.56 -0.23 -13.84
CA ALA A 54 -2.99 0.02 -13.93
C ALA A 54 -3.31 1.28 -14.75
N ILE A 55 -2.61 2.38 -14.50
CA ILE A 55 -2.78 3.63 -15.27
C ILE A 55 -2.45 3.41 -16.75
N ASP A 56 -1.34 2.75 -17.05
CA ASP A 56 -0.93 2.46 -18.44
C ASP A 56 -2.01 1.63 -19.14
N LEU A 57 -2.51 0.57 -18.50
CA LEU A 57 -3.53 -0.31 -19.05
C LEU A 57 -4.86 0.42 -19.27
N ILE A 58 -5.27 1.30 -18.35
CA ILE A 58 -6.48 2.11 -18.49
C ILE A 58 -6.33 3.06 -19.69
N ASN A 59 -5.18 3.73 -19.81
CA ASN A 59 -4.91 4.62 -20.94
C ASN A 59 -4.89 3.88 -22.28
N GLU A 60 -4.34 2.68 -22.35
CA GLU A 60 -4.37 1.81 -23.53
C GLU A 60 -5.81 1.41 -23.94
N ARG A 61 -6.71 1.36 -22.96
CA ARG A 61 -8.14 1.05 -23.17
C ARG A 61 -9.00 2.29 -23.46
N GLY A 62 -8.40 3.46 -23.62
CA GLY A 62 -9.10 4.70 -23.98
C GLY A 62 -9.30 5.67 -22.81
N GLY A 63 -8.69 5.41 -21.66
CA GLY A 63 -8.80 6.25 -20.46
C GLY A 63 -10.10 6.04 -19.67
N VAL A 64 -10.43 7.00 -18.83
CA VAL A 64 -11.68 7.01 -18.04
C VAL A 64 -12.70 7.88 -18.79
N GLU A 65 -13.78 7.27 -19.26
CA GLU A 65 -14.81 7.97 -20.06
C GLU A 65 -14.24 8.84 -21.20
N GLY A 66 -13.20 8.34 -21.88
CA GLY A 66 -12.50 9.04 -22.94
C GLY A 66 -11.51 10.13 -22.47
N HIS A 67 -11.31 10.27 -21.17
CA HIS A 67 -10.31 11.17 -20.60
C HIS A 67 -9.00 10.41 -20.39
N ARG A 68 -7.92 10.92 -20.97
CA ARG A 68 -6.59 10.35 -20.75
C ARG A 68 -6.09 10.66 -19.34
N ILE A 69 -5.61 9.65 -18.62
CA ILE A 69 -4.91 9.86 -17.35
C ILE A 69 -3.50 10.37 -17.62
N VAL A 70 -3.14 11.48 -16.99
CA VAL A 70 -1.80 12.07 -17.04
C VAL A 70 -1.18 11.95 -15.65
N PRO A 71 -0.41 10.88 -15.38
CA PRO A 71 0.23 10.70 -14.09
C PRO A 71 1.44 11.61 -13.93
N ILE A 72 1.62 12.17 -12.74
CA ILE A 72 2.82 12.87 -12.30
C ILE A 72 3.39 12.05 -11.14
N TYR A 73 4.40 11.25 -11.43
CA TYR A 73 5.05 10.37 -10.45
C TYR A 73 6.04 11.14 -9.60
N VAL A 74 5.98 10.92 -8.30
CA VAL A 74 6.79 11.63 -7.30
C VAL A 74 7.38 10.65 -6.30
N ASP A 75 8.67 10.79 -6.03
CA ASP A 75 9.39 10.04 -5.01
C ASP A 75 9.37 10.78 -3.67
N ALA A 76 8.73 10.20 -2.67
CA ALA A 76 8.69 10.73 -1.30
C ALA A 76 9.98 10.44 -0.50
N GLN A 77 10.93 9.67 -1.08
CA GLN A 77 12.26 9.39 -0.51
C GLN A 77 12.24 8.83 0.91
N SER A 78 11.18 8.15 1.29
CA SER A 78 10.94 7.66 2.66
C SER A 78 10.95 8.77 3.74
N LYS A 79 10.64 10.01 3.35
CA LYS A 79 10.65 11.19 4.23
C LYS A 79 9.30 11.88 4.23
N THR A 80 8.73 12.05 5.43
CA THR A 80 7.42 12.69 5.60
C THR A 80 7.40 14.14 5.10
N GLU A 81 8.45 14.90 5.35
CA GLU A 81 8.58 16.27 4.88
C GLU A 81 8.61 16.40 3.35
N VAL A 82 9.29 15.44 2.67
CA VAL A 82 9.32 15.40 1.20
C VAL A 82 7.93 15.10 0.66
N ALA A 83 7.24 14.11 1.24
CA ALA A 83 5.87 13.78 0.83
C ALA A 83 4.90 14.97 0.97
N ILE A 84 5.01 15.74 2.06
CA ILE A 84 4.20 16.95 2.28
C ILE A 84 4.54 18.02 1.23
N ASN A 85 5.83 18.32 1.02
CA ASN A 85 6.27 19.35 0.06
C ASN A 85 5.84 18.99 -1.37
N GLU A 86 5.97 17.73 -1.75
CA GLU A 86 5.53 17.26 -3.05
C GLU A 86 4.00 17.28 -3.20
N THR A 87 3.26 17.01 -2.13
CA THR A 87 1.81 17.19 -2.11
C THR A 87 1.44 18.65 -2.41
N GLU A 88 2.10 19.61 -1.75
CA GLU A 88 1.88 21.04 -2.03
C GLU A 88 2.25 21.41 -3.48
N ARG A 89 3.34 20.89 -4.00
CA ARG A 89 3.75 21.12 -5.40
C ARG A 89 2.69 20.60 -6.37
N LEU A 90 2.23 19.38 -6.16
CA LEU A 90 1.19 18.75 -7.00
C LEU A 90 -0.12 19.55 -6.97
N LEU A 91 -0.53 20.01 -5.79
CA LEU A 91 -1.77 20.78 -5.63
C LEU A 91 -1.68 22.18 -6.26
N ASN A 92 -0.60 22.91 -6.00
CA ASN A 92 -0.49 24.34 -6.27
C ASN A 92 0.18 24.65 -7.61
N GLN A 93 1.18 23.89 -8.03
CA GLN A 93 1.95 24.12 -9.25
C GLN A 93 1.43 23.25 -10.40
N GLU A 94 1.36 21.94 -10.20
CA GLU A 94 0.88 21.00 -11.21
C GLU A 94 -0.65 21.03 -11.38
N LYS A 95 -1.38 21.48 -10.34
CA LYS A 95 -2.83 21.58 -10.30
C LYS A 95 -3.53 20.27 -10.63
N VAL A 96 -3.07 19.19 -9.99
CA VAL A 96 -3.64 17.85 -10.19
C VAL A 96 -5.09 17.78 -9.76
N ASP A 97 -5.85 16.88 -10.36
CA ASP A 97 -7.26 16.64 -10.02
C ASP A 97 -7.38 15.67 -8.85
N VAL A 98 -6.50 14.67 -8.84
CA VAL A 98 -6.46 13.59 -7.87
C VAL A 98 -5.05 13.41 -7.35
N ILE A 99 -4.89 13.15 -6.06
CA ILE A 99 -3.66 12.61 -5.46
C ILE A 99 -3.92 11.17 -5.08
N MET A 100 -3.04 10.26 -5.49
CA MET A 100 -3.12 8.86 -5.13
C MET A 100 -1.78 8.30 -4.69
N GLY A 101 -1.83 7.16 -4.08
CA GLY A 101 -0.67 6.46 -3.54
C GLY A 101 -0.76 6.40 -2.04
N VAL A 102 0.13 6.58 -1.46
CA VAL A 102 1.20 6.64 -0.48
C VAL A 102 1.28 5.35 0.33
N PHE A 103 2.48 4.94 0.58
CA PHE A 103 2.78 3.71 1.33
C PHE A 103 2.77 3.96 2.84
N SER A 104 3.58 4.90 3.30
CA SER A 104 3.75 5.19 4.73
C SER A 104 2.56 5.93 5.34
N SER A 105 2.06 5.41 6.45
CA SER A 105 1.00 6.08 7.20
C SER A 105 1.47 7.40 7.85
N ALA A 106 2.77 7.52 8.19
CA ALA A 106 3.34 8.76 8.70
C ALA A 106 3.32 9.89 7.67
N GLN A 107 3.43 9.55 6.38
CA GLN A 107 3.28 10.48 5.27
C GLN A 107 1.80 10.75 4.98
N CYS A 108 1.00 9.70 4.93
CA CYS A 108 -0.42 9.75 4.55
C CYS A 108 -1.27 10.64 5.47
N VAL A 109 -1.06 10.56 6.78
CA VAL A 109 -1.88 11.32 7.75
C VAL A 109 -1.83 12.83 7.51
N PRO A 110 -0.67 13.49 7.41
CA PRO A 110 -0.61 14.93 7.11
C PRO A 110 -1.01 15.23 5.66
N MET A 111 -0.67 14.41 4.67
CA MET A 111 -1.07 14.59 3.28
C MET A 111 -2.59 14.62 3.12
N ALA A 112 -3.30 13.68 3.75
CA ALA A 112 -4.75 13.59 3.71
C ALA A 112 -5.42 14.89 4.18
N GLN A 113 -4.92 15.49 5.26
CA GLN A 113 -5.42 16.76 5.76
C GLN A 113 -5.18 17.91 4.77
N ARG A 114 -4.00 17.96 4.14
CA ARG A 114 -3.66 19.01 3.17
C ARG A 114 -4.51 18.92 1.91
N VAL A 115 -4.71 17.71 1.39
CA VAL A 115 -5.54 17.50 0.20
C VAL A 115 -7.00 17.85 0.47
N ASP A 116 -7.54 17.46 1.61
CA ASP A 116 -8.92 17.77 1.99
C ASP A 116 -9.12 19.29 2.18
N GLN A 117 -8.18 20.00 2.84
CA GLN A 117 -8.18 21.46 2.97
C GLN A 117 -8.15 22.16 1.62
N ALA A 118 -7.42 21.62 0.65
CA ALA A 118 -7.37 22.11 -0.73
C ALA A 118 -8.64 21.77 -1.54
N LYS A 119 -9.60 21.04 -0.95
CA LYS A 119 -10.82 20.55 -1.61
C LYS A 119 -10.50 19.72 -2.86
N LYS A 120 -9.40 18.97 -2.82
CA LYS A 120 -8.98 18.05 -3.86
C LYS A 120 -9.18 16.61 -3.42
N PHE A 121 -9.28 15.70 -4.39
CA PHE A 121 -9.54 14.31 -4.13
C PHE A 121 -8.24 13.55 -3.79
N MET A 122 -8.26 12.72 -2.74
CA MET A 122 -7.19 11.79 -2.42
C MET A 122 -7.69 10.36 -2.31
N TRP A 123 -6.98 9.46 -2.98
CA TRP A 123 -7.18 8.02 -2.87
C TRP A 123 -5.96 7.35 -2.26
N ALA A 124 -6.10 6.86 -1.03
CA ALA A 124 -5.02 6.17 -0.33
C ALA A 124 -4.95 4.71 -0.76
N ASN A 125 -3.90 4.35 -1.52
CA ASN A 125 -3.73 3.01 -2.07
C ASN A 125 -3.30 1.98 -1.03
N VAL A 126 -2.39 2.35 -0.12
CA VAL A 126 -1.73 1.40 0.78
C VAL A 126 -1.82 1.81 2.24
N CYS A 127 -1.65 3.09 2.53
CA CYS A 127 -1.61 3.55 3.92
C CYS A 127 -2.84 3.09 4.72
N VAL A 128 -2.61 2.33 5.79
CA VAL A 128 -3.67 1.64 6.54
C VAL A 128 -4.05 2.32 7.85
N SER A 129 -3.28 3.31 8.35
CA SER A 129 -3.54 3.90 9.67
C SER A 129 -4.97 4.43 9.81
N SER A 130 -5.64 4.05 10.89
CA SER A 130 -6.94 4.62 11.28
C SER A 130 -6.84 6.11 11.63
N ALA A 131 -5.64 6.60 12.01
CA ALA A 131 -5.39 8.00 12.31
C ALA A 131 -5.59 8.94 11.10
N VAL A 132 -5.70 8.41 9.87
CA VAL A 132 -6.07 9.21 8.69
C VAL A 132 -7.47 9.80 8.87
N PHE A 133 -8.42 9.01 9.36
CA PHE A 133 -9.83 9.40 9.45
C PHE A 133 -10.33 9.62 10.89
N LYS A 134 -9.71 8.97 11.87
CA LYS A 134 -10.16 9.02 13.26
C LYS A 134 -10.20 10.47 13.77
N ASP A 135 -11.33 10.85 14.32
CA ASP A 135 -11.61 12.18 14.88
C ASP A 135 -11.42 13.33 13.86
N LYS A 136 -11.56 13.02 12.54
CA LYS A 136 -11.43 13.97 11.45
C LYS A 136 -12.64 13.90 10.53
N ASN A 137 -13.11 15.04 10.08
CA ASN A 137 -14.21 15.13 9.12
C ASN A 137 -13.68 15.37 7.70
N LEU A 138 -12.91 14.43 7.18
CA LEU A 138 -12.38 14.48 5.82
C LEU A 138 -13.50 14.16 4.83
N ARG A 139 -13.67 14.99 3.80
CA ARG A 139 -14.73 14.86 2.79
C ARG A 139 -14.23 14.37 1.44
N ASN A 140 -12.96 14.62 1.15
CA ASN A 140 -12.37 14.38 -0.17
C ASN A 140 -11.25 13.32 -0.12
N VAL A 141 -11.11 12.61 0.99
CA VAL A 141 -10.10 11.56 1.18
C VAL A 141 -10.80 10.21 1.32
N PHE A 142 -10.35 9.23 0.56
CA PHE A 142 -10.96 7.91 0.51
C PHE A 142 -9.90 6.82 0.56
N ARG A 143 -10.30 5.65 1.04
CA ARG A 143 -9.50 4.44 1.09
C ARG A 143 -10.39 3.23 0.95
N ALA A 144 -10.11 2.36 -0.02
CA ALA A 144 -10.79 1.07 -0.17
C ALA A 144 -9.99 -0.09 0.47
N GLN A 145 -8.94 0.24 1.22
CA GLN A 145 -8.06 -0.70 1.91
C GLN A 145 -8.56 -0.94 3.34
N VAL A 146 -8.21 -2.11 3.91
CA VAL A 146 -8.38 -2.37 5.35
C VAL A 146 -7.64 -1.32 6.17
N HIS A 147 -8.11 -1.04 7.39
CA HIS A 147 -7.40 -0.15 8.29
C HIS A 147 -6.64 -0.92 9.39
N SER A 148 -5.71 -0.22 10.03
CA SER A 148 -4.78 -0.79 11.00
C SER A 148 -5.44 -1.58 12.12
N ASP A 149 -6.56 -1.08 12.65
CA ASP A 149 -7.27 -1.75 13.75
C ASP A 149 -7.83 -3.11 13.31
N GLN A 150 -8.33 -3.21 12.06
CA GLN A 150 -8.80 -4.48 11.48
C GLN A 150 -7.65 -5.49 11.30
N MET A 151 -6.46 -5.03 10.95
CA MET A 151 -5.29 -5.91 10.88
C MET A 151 -4.94 -6.47 12.27
N GLY A 152 -4.93 -5.60 13.29
CA GLY A 152 -4.71 -6.00 14.67
C GLY A 152 -5.80 -6.94 15.19
N GLU A 153 -7.06 -6.69 14.87
CA GLU A 153 -8.18 -7.57 15.19
C GLU A 153 -8.02 -8.95 14.55
N ALA A 154 -7.69 -9.00 13.26
CA ALA A 154 -7.58 -10.26 12.51
C ALA A 154 -6.56 -11.21 13.12
N SER A 155 -5.39 -10.73 13.54
CA SER A 155 -4.38 -11.57 14.20
C SER A 155 -4.84 -12.14 15.54
N CYS A 156 -5.53 -11.33 16.38
CA CYS A 156 -6.06 -11.82 17.65
C CYS A 156 -7.21 -12.82 17.45
N ARG A 157 -8.12 -12.59 16.49
CA ARG A 157 -9.17 -13.56 16.16
C ARG A 157 -8.60 -14.88 15.65
N PHE A 158 -7.60 -14.81 14.75
CA PHE A 158 -6.90 -16.01 14.28
C PHE A 158 -6.29 -16.81 15.44
N LEU A 159 -5.65 -16.15 16.40
CA LEU A 159 -5.13 -16.80 17.59
C LEU A 159 -6.26 -17.39 18.45
N GLY A 160 -7.35 -16.66 18.64
CA GLY A 160 -8.52 -17.15 19.40
C GLY A 160 -9.11 -18.45 18.83
N GLU A 161 -9.15 -18.55 17.51
CA GLU A 161 -9.70 -19.72 16.82
C GLU A 161 -8.72 -20.89 16.73
N ASN A 162 -7.41 -20.62 16.72
CA ASN A 162 -6.41 -21.62 16.33
C ASN A 162 -5.44 -22.00 17.46
N SER A 163 -5.34 -21.23 18.56
CA SER A 163 -4.32 -21.46 19.61
C SER A 163 -4.38 -22.86 20.22
N LYS A 164 -5.59 -23.36 20.50
CA LYS A 164 -5.76 -24.71 21.06
C LYS A 164 -5.27 -25.80 20.09
N ALA A 165 -5.69 -25.71 18.82
CA ALA A 165 -5.36 -26.73 17.81
C ALA A 165 -3.90 -26.67 17.35
N LYS A 166 -3.30 -25.46 17.29
CA LYS A 166 -1.97 -25.25 16.70
C LYS A 166 -0.86 -25.12 17.76
N LEU A 167 -1.16 -24.54 18.92
CA LEU A 167 -0.18 -24.30 19.99
C LEU A 167 -0.43 -25.12 21.24
N GLY A 168 -1.55 -25.87 21.31
CA GLY A 168 -1.91 -26.68 22.48
C GLY A 168 -2.34 -25.86 23.69
N LYS A 169 -2.63 -24.54 23.54
CA LYS A 169 -2.92 -23.61 24.62
C LYS A 169 -4.35 -23.07 24.53
N GLU A 170 -5.04 -23.02 25.66
CA GLU A 170 -6.31 -22.33 25.74
C GLU A 170 -6.09 -20.80 25.59
N VAL A 171 -7.05 -20.11 25.01
CA VAL A 171 -6.94 -18.66 24.73
C VAL A 171 -6.57 -17.84 25.96
N LYS A 172 -7.17 -18.17 27.12
CA LYS A 172 -6.93 -17.48 28.41
C LYS A 172 -5.51 -17.69 28.96
N ASP A 173 -4.83 -18.74 28.52
CA ASP A 173 -3.48 -19.11 28.97
C ASP A 173 -2.40 -18.59 28.01
N LEU A 174 -2.82 -18.03 26.85
CA LEU A 174 -1.92 -17.56 25.82
C LEU A 174 -1.30 -16.21 26.21
N LYS A 175 0.01 -16.17 26.33
CA LYS A 175 0.80 -14.97 26.60
C LYS A 175 1.21 -14.31 25.29
N VAL A 176 0.73 -13.09 25.06
CA VAL A 176 0.96 -12.34 23.83
C VAL A 176 1.82 -11.11 24.10
N ALA A 177 2.90 -10.93 23.36
CA ALA A 177 3.63 -9.67 23.29
C ALA A 177 3.24 -8.90 22.02
N ILE A 178 3.00 -7.61 22.16
CA ILE A 178 2.69 -6.69 21.04
C ILE A 178 3.86 -5.73 20.91
N ILE A 179 4.59 -5.82 19.81
CA ILE A 179 5.70 -4.91 19.50
C ILE A 179 5.45 -4.22 18.17
N TYR A 180 5.79 -2.94 18.08
CA TYR A 180 5.41 -2.17 16.90
C TYR A 180 6.32 -0.95 16.68
N GLU A 181 6.48 -0.54 15.43
CA GLU A 181 7.03 0.78 15.12
C GLU A 181 6.11 1.87 15.70
N ASP A 182 6.66 2.90 16.29
CA ASP A 182 5.92 3.88 17.09
C ASP A 182 5.16 4.95 16.28
N GLY A 183 5.23 4.88 14.96
CA GLY A 183 4.46 5.75 14.06
C GLY A 183 2.99 5.34 13.93
N PRO A 184 2.21 6.10 13.13
CA PRO A 184 0.75 5.89 13.02
C PRO A 184 0.33 4.51 12.50
N TYR A 185 1.17 3.82 11.74
CA TYR A 185 0.90 2.48 11.26
C TYR A 185 0.96 1.47 12.41
N GLY A 186 2.14 1.33 13.03
CA GLY A 186 2.34 0.35 14.09
C GLY A 186 1.46 0.62 15.32
N ALA A 187 1.35 1.89 15.73
CA ALA A 187 0.49 2.27 16.85
C ALA A 187 -0.99 1.93 16.61
N GLY A 188 -1.48 2.10 15.37
CA GLY A 188 -2.86 1.74 15.01
C GLY A 188 -3.11 0.24 15.10
N VAL A 189 -2.22 -0.58 14.49
CA VAL A 189 -2.33 -2.05 14.56
C VAL A 189 -2.22 -2.53 16.01
N ALA A 190 -1.25 -2.03 16.77
CA ALA A 190 -1.06 -2.38 18.18
C ALA A 190 -2.26 -2.01 19.06
N SER A 191 -3.00 -0.96 18.70
CA SER A 191 -4.26 -0.62 19.39
C SER A 191 -5.33 -1.68 19.16
N GLY A 192 -5.50 -2.12 17.91
CA GLY A 192 -6.42 -3.21 17.56
C GLY A 192 -6.02 -4.54 18.23
N ASN A 193 -4.73 -4.89 18.19
CA ASN A 193 -4.21 -6.07 18.88
C ASN A 193 -4.54 -6.04 20.39
N ASP A 194 -4.19 -4.96 21.08
CA ASP A 194 -4.36 -4.85 22.52
C ASP A 194 -5.84 -4.96 22.94
N LEU A 195 -6.70 -4.27 22.20
CA LEU A 195 -8.14 -4.30 22.45
C LEU A 195 -8.71 -5.72 22.28
N VAL A 196 -8.49 -6.32 21.11
CA VAL A 196 -9.17 -7.57 20.74
C VAL A 196 -8.55 -8.78 21.43
N CYS A 197 -7.21 -8.84 21.59
CA CYS A 197 -6.58 -9.91 22.35
C CYS A 197 -7.09 -9.94 23.81
N LYS A 198 -7.22 -8.78 24.45
CA LYS A 198 -7.80 -8.68 25.82
C LYS A 198 -9.28 -9.06 25.85
N GLN A 199 -10.08 -8.62 24.88
CA GLN A 199 -11.49 -9.01 24.78
C GLN A 199 -11.69 -10.52 24.65
N LEU A 200 -10.78 -11.20 23.95
CA LEU A 200 -10.78 -12.65 23.82
C LEU A 200 -10.20 -13.39 25.03
N GLY A 201 -9.69 -12.66 26.04
CA GLY A 201 -9.16 -13.23 27.28
C GLY A 201 -7.68 -13.60 27.23
N MET A 202 -6.92 -13.23 26.19
CA MET A 202 -5.49 -13.45 26.13
C MET A 202 -4.73 -12.58 27.12
N GLN A 203 -3.57 -13.06 27.58
CA GLN A 203 -2.70 -12.33 28.50
C GLN A 203 -1.72 -11.46 27.68
N VAL A 204 -1.98 -10.16 27.54
CA VAL A 204 -1.02 -9.24 26.93
C VAL A 204 0.09 -8.95 27.96
N VAL A 205 1.23 -9.65 27.84
CA VAL A 205 2.33 -9.61 28.80
C VAL A 205 3.36 -8.48 28.50
N LEU A 206 3.35 -7.96 27.30
CA LEU A 206 4.16 -6.80 26.87
C LEU A 206 3.43 -6.07 25.74
N LYS A 207 3.46 -4.73 25.80
CA LYS A 207 3.10 -3.85 24.69
C LYS A 207 4.13 -2.75 24.60
N GLU A 208 4.93 -2.74 23.55
CA GLU A 208 6.10 -1.84 23.43
C GLU A 208 6.25 -1.30 22.02
N GLY A 209 6.32 0.03 21.89
CA GLY A 209 6.66 0.72 20.68
C GLY A 209 8.17 0.95 20.58
N TYR A 210 8.70 1.02 19.36
CA TYR A 210 10.09 1.33 19.08
C TYR A 210 10.20 2.22 17.82
N ALA A 211 11.24 3.03 17.75
CA ALA A 211 11.50 3.83 16.54
C ALA A 211 11.94 2.92 15.38
N ALA A 212 11.25 2.96 14.24
CA ALA A 212 11.59 2.16 13.07
C ALA A 212 13.01 2.42 12.53
N THR A 213 13.58 3.58 12.88
CA THR A 213 14.95 3.97 12.52
C THR A 213 15.99 3.61 13.58
N SER A 214 15.58 2.92 14.66
CA SER A 214 16.52 2.51 15.71
C SER A 214 17.60 1.59 15.14
N PRO A 215 18.88 1.87 15.39
CA PRO A 215 19.98 1.01 14.96
C PRO A 215 20.14 -0.25 15.86
N ASP A 216 19.46 -0.26 17.00
CA ASP A 216 19.55 -1.34 17.99
C ASP A 216 18.20 -1.60 18.68
N LEU A 217 17.71 -2.82 18.58
CA LEU A 217 16.50 -3.33 19.24
C LEU A 217 16.80 -4.37 20.34
N SER A 218 18.07 -4.54 20.71
CA SER A 218 18.49 -5.46 21.79
C SER A 218 17.81 -5.18 23.13
N PRO A 219 17.54 -3.92 23.54
CA PRO A 219 16.78 -3.65 24.75
C PRO A 219 15.34 -4.18 24.68
N LEU A 220 14.69 -4.08 23.50
CA LEU A 220 13.34 -4.65 23.26
C LEU A 220 13.38 -6.17 23.36
N VAL A 221 14.36 -6.82 22.73
CA VAL A 221 14.56 -8.28 22.83
C VAL A 221 14.74 -8.72 24.27
N THR A 222 15.50 -7.95 25.08
CA THR A 222 15.69 -8.22 26.51
C THR A 222 14.38 -8.14 27.29
N LYS A 223 13.49 -7.17 27.01
CA LYS A 223 12.15 -7.08 27.60
C LYS A 223 11.29 -8.28 27.22
N LEU A 224 11.30 -8.70 25.95
CA LEU A 224 10.58 -9.88 25.48
C LEU A 224 11.05 -11.16 26.18
N ARG A 225 12.37 -11.35 26.33
CA ARG A 225 12.91 -12.51 27.07
C ARG A 225 12.44 -12.58 28.53
N ARG A 226 12.27 -11.45 29.18
CA ARG A 226 11.74 -11.35 30.56
C ARG A 226 10.23 -11.62 30.59
N ALA A 227 9.49 -11.13 29.59
CA ALA A 227 8.04 -11.31 29.49
C ALA A 227 7.65 -12.75 29.13
N ARG A 228 8.52 -13.50 28.47
CA ARG A 228 8.31 -14.88 28.01
C ARG A 228 6.97 -15.07 27.28
N PRO A 229 6.73 -14.35 26.20
CA PRO A 229 5.51 -14.52 25.42
C PRO A 229 5.51 -15.88 24.72
N ASP A 230 4.32 -16.43 24.52
CA ASP A 230 4.10 -17.57 23.64
C ASP A 230 4.05 -17.10 22.17
N VAL A 231 3.38 -15.96 21.97
CA VAL A 231 3.19 -15.36 20.65
C VAL A 231 3.68 -13.91 20.64
N ILE A 232 4.34 -13.53 19.56
CA ILE A 232 4.71 -12.15 19.29
C ILE A 232 3.85 -11.63 18.15
N LEU A 233 3.13 -10.53 18.36
CA LEU A 233 2.46 -9.73 17.35
C LEU A 233 3.39 -8.57 17.01
N HIS A 234 3.87 -8.51 15.77
CA HIS A 234 4.90 -7.56 15.37
C HIS A 234 4.46 -6.72 14.16
N THR A 235 4.48 -5.41 14.33
CA THR A 235 4.18 -4.46 13.25
C THR A 235 5.37 -3.54 13.02
N GLY A 236 5.91 -3.58 11.81
CA GLY A 236 7.07 -2.77 11.42
C GLY A 236 7.27 -2.73 9.92
N TYR A 237 8.40 -2.19 9.51
CA TYR A 237 8.85 -2.15 8.13
C TYR A 237 10.01 -3.13 7.91
N ASN A 238 10.39 -3.36 6.68
CA ASN A 238 11.39 -4.37 6.35
C ASN A 238 12.74 -4.22 7.07
N PRO A 239 13.34 -3.00 7.19
CA PRO A 239 14.62 -2.84 7.84
C PRO A 239 14.59 -3.19 9.34
N ASP A 240 13.62 -2.67 10.07
CA ASP A 240 13.48 -2.86 11.52
C ASP A 240 13.05 -4.27 11.88
N ILE A 241 12.17 -4.91 11.08
CA ILE A 241 11.80 -6.32 11.21
C ILE A 241 13.03 -7.22 11.05
N THR A 242 13.85 -6.97 10.01
CA THR A 242 15.07 -7.75 9.78
C THR A 242 16.05 -7.58 10.94
N LEU A 243 16.21 -6.36 11.45
CA LEU A 243 17.04 -6.08 12.62
C LEU A 243 16.54 -6.82 13.86
N PHE A 244 15.23 -6.73 14.14
CA PHE A 244 14.59 -7.41 15.26
C PHE A 244 14.82 -8.93 15.20
N LEU A 245 14.53 -9.57 14.07
CA LEU A 245 14.67 -11.03 13.92
C LEU A 245 16.13 -11.46 14.11
N ARG A 246 17.10 -10.70 13.59
CA ARG A 246 18.52 -10.96 13.78
C ARG A 246 18.91 -10.90 15.25
N GLN A 247 18.58 -9.82 15.93
CA GLN A 247 18.92 -9.62 17.34
C GLN A 247 18.17 -10.57 18.27
N ALA A 248 16.93 -10.93 17.92
CA ALA A 248 16.17 -11.96 18.62
C ALA A 248 16.88 -13.33 18.55
N LYS A 249 17.37 -13.70 17.37
CA LYS A 249 18.17 -14.93 17.17
C LYS A 249 19.48 -14.89 17.97
N GLU A 250 20.25 -13.80 17.87
CA GLU A 250 21.52 -13.61 18.57
C GLU A 250 21.36 -13.72 20.09
N GLN A 251 20.26 -13.21 20.64
CA GLN A 251 19.97 -13.28 22.06
C GLN A 251 19.21 -14.55 22.49
N GLY A 252 18.94 -15.45 21.58
CA GLY A 252 18.25 -16.72 21.87
C GLY A 252 16.80 -16.53 22.33
N LEU A 253 16.10 -15.48 21.87
CA LEU A 253 14.67 -15.30 22.13
C LEU A 253 13.88 -16.43 21.45
N LYS A 254 12.94 -17.02 22.17
CA LYS A 254 12.05 -18.07 21.68
C LYS A 254 10.60 -17.64 21.76
N TRP A 255 9.81 -18.14 20.83
CA TRP A 255 8.36 -18.00 20.75
C TRP A 255 7.76 -19.22 20.08
N ASP A 256 6.48 -19.48 20.30
CA ASP A 256 5.76 -20.57 19.63
C ASP A 256 5.26 -20.11 18.24
N ALA A 257 4.90 -18.83 18.10
CA ALA A 257 4.52 -18.22 16.83
C ALA A 257 4.83 -16.71 16.81
N LEU A 258 5.10 -16.18 15.61
CA LEU A 258 5.18 -14.75 15.35
C LEU A 258 4.18 -14.40 14.25
N ILE A 259 3.30 -13.44 14.53
CA ILE A 259 2.36 -12.91 13.53
C ILE A 259 2.77 -11.48 13.22
N GLY A 260 3.20 -11.28 11.98
CA GLY A 260 3.49 -9.97 11.44
C GLY A 260 2.28 -9.31 10.82
N HIS A 261 2.40 -8.04 10.55
CA HIS A 261 1.40 -7.26 9.84
C HIS A 261 2.06 -6.54 8.67
N GLY A 262 1.41 -6.61 7.49
CA GLY A 262 1.81 -5.86 6.31
C GLY A 262 3.07 -6.37 5.61
N ALA A 263 3.64 -5.49 4.78
CA ALA A 263 4.65 -5.82 3.78
C ALA A 263 5.93 -6.45 4.30
N GLY A 264 6.41 -6.02 5.47
CA GLY A 264 7.72 -6.46 5.98
C GLY A 264 7.77 -7.95 6.24
N HIS A 265 6.73 -8.52 6.85
CA HIS A 265 6.62 -9.95 7.10
C HIS A 265 6.07 -10.74 5.90
N GLY A 266 5.44 -10.08 4.94
CA GLY A 266 4.92 -10.71 3.72
C GLY A 266 5.99 -11.06 2.67
N GLN A 267 7.25 -10.69 2.89
CA GLN A 267 8.36 -11.05 2.00
C GLN A 267 8.97 -12.40 2.41
N PHE A 268 8.17 -13.45 2.32
CA PHE A 268 8.54 -14.79 2.84
C PHE A 268 9.83 -15.33 2.22
N ASP A 269 10.05 -15.19 0.92
CA ASP A 269 11.27 -15.68 0.26
C ASP A 269 12.52 -15.01 0.81
N LYS A 270 12.47 -13.70 1.08
CA LYS A 270 13.59 -12.99 1.71
C LYS A 270 13.80 -13.41 3.16
N LEU A 271 12.71 -13.63 3.91
CA LEU A 271 12.79 -14.13 5.27
C LEU A 271 13.40 -15.53 5.30
N PHE A 272 12.94 -16.45 4.45
CA PHE A 272 13.49 -17.80 4.35
C PHE A 272 14.94 -17.82 3.85
N ALA A 273 15.28 -16.97 2.87
CA ALA A 273 16.65 -16.84 2.40
C ALA A 273 17.61 -16.38 3.51
N THR A 274 17.13 -15.45 4.38
CA THR A 274 17.94 -14.85 5.44
C THR A 274 17.98 -15.70 6.72
N PHE A 275 16.83 -16.20 7.14
CA PHE A 275 16.66 -16.83 8.47
C PHE A 275 16.45 -18.34 8.40
N LYS A 276 16.23 -18.92 7.21
CA LYS A 276 16.01 -20.35 7.00
C LYS A 276 14.97 -20.92 7.96
N ASP A 277 15.29 -21.98 8.71
CA ASP A 277 14.37 -22.62 9.63
C ASP A 277 13.86 -21.73 10.77
N ASP A 278 14.60 -20.68 11.12
CA ASP A 278 14.13 -19.69 12.11
C ASP A 278 12.97 -18.81 11.57
N ALA A 279 12.72 -18.83 10.25
CA ALA A 279 11.54 -18.18 9.66
C ALA A 279 10.28 -19.07 9.74
N ASN A 280 10.38 -20.33 10.16
CA ASN A 280 9.22 -21.18 10.34
C ASN A 280 8.29 -20.61 11.42
N LEU A 281 6.97 -20.72 11.19
CA LEU A 281 5.92 -20.18 12.05
C LEU A 281 5.91 -18.65 12.16
N ILE A 282 6.58 -17.95 11.22
CA ILE A 282 6.31 -16.54 10.98
C ILE A 282 5.12 -16.46 10.02
N MET A 283 4.04 -15.86 10.49
CA MET A 283 2.81 -15.61 9.75
C MET A 283 2.67 -14.12 9.44
N ASN A 284 1.80 -13.78 8.49
CA ASN A 284 1.54 -12.38 8.16
C ASN A 284 0.04 -12.11 7.96
N VAL A 285 -0.43 -11.01 8.49
CA VAL A 285 -1.75 -10.46 8.22
C VAL A 285 -1.60 -9.33 7.22
N ASP A 286 -2.09 -9.57 6.02
CA ASP A 286 -2.09 -8.59 4.92
C ASP A 286 -3.24 -8.94 3.95
N PRO A 287 -3.78 -8.01 3.17
CA PRO A 287 -4.70 -8.35 2.09
C PRO A 287 -4.11 -9.38 1.15
N VAL A 288 -4.89 -10.38 0.83
CA VAL A 288 -4.43 -11.45 -0.08
C VAL A 288 -4.22 -10.87 -1.48
N ALA A 289 -3.03 -11.10 -2.02
CA ALA A 289 -2.71 -10.66 -3.36
C ALA A 289 -3.44 -11.51 -4.41
N ALA A 290 -4.01 -10.87 -5.44
CA ALA A 290 -4.80 -11.55 -6.46
C ALA A 290 -4.04 -12.67 -7.19
N GLN A 291 -2.71 -12.52 -7.36
CA GLN A 291 -1.87 -13.55 -7.99
C GLN A 291 -1.73 -14.84 -7.17
N LEU A 292 -2.09 -14.83 -5.88
CA LEU A 292 -2.07 -16.00 -5.01
C LEU A 292 -3.43 -16.73 -4.96
N LEU A 293 -4.46 -16.17 -5.58
CA LEU A 293 -5.80 -16.75 -5.61
C LEU A 293 -6.02 -17.57 -6.89
N ASP A 294 -6.86 -18.60 -6.80
CA ASP A 294 -7.34 -19.29 -8.00
C ASP A 294 -8.11 -18.30 -8.88
N PRO A 295 -7.69 -18.06 -10.13
CA PRO A 295 -8.39 -17.14 -11.04
C PRO A 295 -9.88 -17.43 -11.21
N LYS A 296 -10.30 -18.69 -11.01
CA LYS A 296 -11.72 -19.11 -11.10
C LYS A 296 -12.57 -18.59 -9.94
N THR A 297 -11.96 -18.23 -8.81
CA THR A 297 -12.65 -17.69 -7.64
C THR A 297 -12.78 -16.17 -7.70
N LEU A 298 -12.10 -15.53 -8.65
CA LEU A 298 -12.15 -14.08 -8.83
C LEU A 298 -13.43 -13.67 -9.60
N ARG A 299 -13.87 -12.44 -9.39
CA ARG A 299 -14.94 -11.85 -10.21
C ARG A 299 -14.58 -11.93 -11.71
N PRO A 300 -15.58 -12.07 -12.60
CA PRO A 300 -15.32 -12.10 -14.04
C PRO A 300 -14.42 -10.96 -14.51
N GLY A 301 -13.41 -11.28 -15.32
CA GLY A 301 -12.43 -10.32 -15.83
C GLY A 301 -11.22 -10.06 -14.92
N MET A 302 -11.33 -10.30 -13.60
CA MET A 302 -10.22 -10.02 -12.67
C MET A 302 -9.01 -10.93 -12.88
N GLY A 303 -9.24 -12.20 -13.27
CA GLY A 303 -8.15 -13.12 -13.61
C GLY A 303 -7.33 -12.63 -14.79
N ALA A 304 -7.96 -12.09 -15.83
CA ALA A 304 -7.28 -11.54 -17.00
C ALA A 304 -6.48 -10.25 -16.63
N LEU A 305 -7.04 -9.39 -15.78
CA LEU A 305 -6.33 -8.20 -15.26
C LEU A 305 -5.11 -8.59 -14.44
N THR A 306 -5.25 -9.58 -13.57
CA THR A 306 -4.14 -10.12 -12.76
C THR A 306 -3.05 -10.70 -13.67
N ALA A 307 -3.40 -11.45 -14.70
CA ALA A 307 -2.44 -11.99 -15.67
C ALA A 307 -1.68 -10.87 -16.43
N GLU A 308 -2.37 -9.80 -16.80
CA GLU A 308 -1.73 -8.66 -17.47
C GLU A 308 -0.79 -7.91 -16.53
N MET A 309 -1.16 -7.71 -15.28
CA MET A 309 -0.27 -7.13 -14.25
C MET A 309 0.98 -7.99 -14.06
N ILE A 310 0.84 -9.31 -13.93
CA ILE A 310 1.94 -10.27 -13.80
C ILE A 310 2.90 -10.15 -14.99
N LYS A 311 2.35 -10.14 -16.21
CA LYS A 311 3.12 -10.03 -17.46
C LYS A 311 3.96 -8.75 -17.48
N ARG A 312 3.37 -7.60 -17.14
CA ARG A 312 4.06 -6.31 -17.11
C ARG A 312 5.17 -6.28 -16.07
N TYR A 313 4.89 -6.78 -14.87
CA TYR A 313 5.89 -6.85 -13.81
C TYR A 313 7.09 -7.71 -14.21
N LYS A 314 6.86 -8.92 -14.71
CA LYS A 314 7.93 -9.83 -15.15
C LYS A 314 8.76 -9.25 -16.31
N ALA A 315 8.12 -8.53 -17.22
CA ALA A 315 8.81 -7.88 -18.33
C ALA A 315 9.72 -6.74 -17.88
N GLU A 316 9.30 -5.93 -16.90
CA GLU A 316 10.04 -4.76 -16.44
C GLU A 316 11.10 -5.14 -15.37
N VAL A 317 10.71 -5.93 -14.37
CA VAL A 317 11.57 -6.24 -13.22
C VAL A 317 12.45 -7.47 -13.44
N LYS A 318 12.08 -8.33 -14.39
CA LYS A 318 12.77 -9.59 -14.70
C LYS A 318 12.93 -10.51 -13.48
N ALA A 319 11.92 -10.54 -12.61
CA ALA A 319 11.83 -11.38 -11.43
C ALA A 319 10.64 -12.34 -11.54
N ASP A 320 10.78 -13.55 -11.00
CA ASP A 320 9.71 -14.55 -11.01
C ASP A 320 8.70 -14.31 -9.88
N GLU A 321 9.19 -13.91 -8.73
CA GLU A 321 8.37 -13.57 -7.58
C GLU A 321 7.74 -12.19 -7.77
N ILE A 322 6.45 -12.10 -7.48
CA ILE A 322 5.68 -10.86 -7.56
C ILE A 322 5.27 -10.46 -6.13
N PRO A 323 5.86 -9.37 -5.60
CA PRO A 323 5.47 -8.87 -4.29
C PRO A 323 3.97 -8.56 -4.21
N THR A 324 3.34 -8.89 -3.08
CA THR A 324 1.92 -8.61 -2.81
C THR A 324 1.52 -7.16 -3.10
N HIS A 325 2.42 -6.24 -2.82
CA HIS A 325 2.18 -4.81 -3.00
C HIS A 325 2.08 -4.36 -4.47
N VAL A 326 2.57 -5.14 -5.44
CA VAL A 326 2.29 -4.88 -6.87
C VAL A 326 0.79 -5.05 -7.14
N SER A 327 0.20 -6.15 -6.67
CA SER A 327 -1.23 -6.41 -6.78
C SER A 327 -2.06 -5.35 -6.04
N MET A 328 -1.60 -4.93 -4.87
CA MET A 328 -2.28 -3.91 -4.07
C MET A 328 -2.31 -2.55 -4.81
N GLY A 329 -1.16 -2.07 -5.29
CA GLY A 329 -1.08 -0.84 -6.07
C GLY A 329 -1.94 -0.90 -7.34
N PHE A 330 -1.89 -2.03 -8.05
CA PHE A 330 -2.68 -2.24 -9.27
C PHE A 330 -4.19 -2.22 -8.97
N ASN A 331 -4.64 -3.03 -8.03
CA ASN A 331 -6.06 -3.19 -7.74
C ASN A 331 -6.69 -1.91 -7.18
N GLN A 332 -6.01 -1.23 -6.25
CA GLN A 332 -6.51 0.02 -5.68
C GLN A 332 -6.63 1.13 -6.75
N THR A 333 -5.68 1.19 -7.66
CA THR A 333 -5.71 2.14 -8.78
C THR A 333 -6.80 1.78 -9.77
N TRP A 334 -6.97 0.48 -10.07
CA TRP A 334 -8.03 0.00 -10.95
C TRP A 334 -9.42 0.33 -10.39
N ILE A 335 -9.65 0.05 -9.10
CA ILE A 335 -10.92 0.35 -8.43
C ILE A 335 -11.25 1.85 -8.55
N LEU A 336 -10.30 2.73 -8.27
CA LEU A 336 -10.57 4.16 -8.39
C LEU A 336 -10.93 4.56 -9.83
N LEU A 337 -10.06 4.23 -10.78
CA LEU A 337 -10.11 4.78 -12.13
C LEU A 337 -11.09 4.04 -13.07
N SER A 338 -11.54 2.84 -12.70
CA SER A 338 -12.45 2.03 -13.52
C SER A 338 -13.82 1.83 -12.89
N ASP A 339 -13.89 1.69 -11.57
CA ASP A 339 -15.13 1.31 -10.89
C ASP A 339 -15.78 2.49 -10.15
N VAL A 340 -15.01 3.53 -9.80
CA VAL A 340 -15.49 4.70 -9.02
C VAL A 340 -15.63 5.95 -9.88
N MET A 341 -14.69 6.23 -10.76
CA MET A 341 -14.70 7.37 -11.68
C MET A 341 -15.36 7.04 -13.01
#